data_afba3a695933ee2320ec217dbee24051
#
_entry.id   afba3a695933ee2320ec217dbee24051
#
_cell.length_a   1.000
_cell.length_b   1.000
_cell.length_c   1.000
_cell.angle_alpha   90.00
_cell.angle_beta   90.00
_cell.angle_gamma   90.00
#
_symmetry.space_group_name_H-M   'P 1'
#
loop_
_entity.id
_entity.type
_entity.pdbx_description
1 polymer ?
#
loop_
_entity_poly.entity_id
_entity_poly.type
_entity_poly.pdbx_seq_one_letter_code
_entity_poly.pdbx_strand_id
1 'polypeptide(L)'
;MAAPSITVVDTSDRTVTTWDNGTVQAQNYSAVLSIRVWNNRGGAVTLSDLKDVTVTALDTDGGATSDVVTGKWVQVNCPRIDGNTTTYVAVGGSTVRYLQADGVASSEGYTIKGTANDGLASTTASKVNYSTANMRVYVPVNANPGTRNFKIRSNGWYT
;
A
#
# COMPACT_ATOMS: atom_id res chain seq x y z
N MET A 1 14.09 17.64 11.75
CA MET A 1 14.04 16.17 11.88
C MET A 1 14.50 15.57 10.56
N ALA A 2 15.14 14.38 10.55
CA ALA A 2 15.57 13.79 9.28
C ALA A 2 14.37 13.26 8.48
N ALA A 3 14.52 13.22 7.14
CA ALA A 3 13.46 12.75 6.23
C ALA A 3 13.03 11.30 6.53
N PRO A 4 11.78 10.92 6.24
CA PRO A 4 11.28 9.56 6.38
C PRO A 4 12.10 8.56 5.56
N SER A 5 12.16 7.31 6.03
CA SER A 5 12.77 6.19 5.30
C SER A 5 11.69 5.15 5.02
N ILE A 6 11.25 5.06 3.76
CA ILE A 6 10.16 4.17 3.36
C ILE A 6 10.70 2.80 2.96
N THR A 7 10.15 1.74 3.55
CA THR A 7 10.41 0.35 3.17
C THR A 7 9.09 -0.39 2.98
N VAL A 8 8.99 -1.17 1.89
CA VAL A 8 7.81 -2.01 1.62
C VAL A 8 8.22 -3.47 1.70
N VAL A 9 7.51 -4.21 2.55
CA VAL A 9 7.77 -5.65 2.77
C VAL A 9 6.47 -6.45 2.71
N ASP A 10 6.56 -7.75 2.46
CA ASP A 10 5.45 -8.69 2.61
C ASP A 10 5.22 -9.05 4.10
N THR A 11 4.25 -9.91 4.35
CA THR A 11 3.94 -10.38 5.72
C THR A 11 5.02 -11.27 6.33
N SER A 12 5.97 -11.75 5.53
CA SER A 12 7.15 -12.51 5.94
C SER A 12 8.41 -11.62 6.07
N ASP A 13 8.22 -10.30 6.07
CA ASP A 13 9.27 -9.28 6.20
C ASP A 13 10.30 -9.23 5.05
N ARG A 14 9.97 -9.81 3.88
CA ARG A 14 10.80 -9.74 2.67
C ARG A 14 10.44 -8.48 1.87
N THR A 15 11.45 -7.79 1.35
CA THR A 15 11.25 -6.62 0.48
C THR A 15 10.45 -7.01 -0.76
N VAL A 16 9.40 -6.25 -1.05
CA VAL A 16 8.55 -6.43 -2.23
C VAL A 16 8.98 -5.43 -3.30
N THR A 17 9.50 -5.94 -4.42
CA THR A 17 9.89 -5.15 -5.59
C THR A 17 9.02 -5.42 -6.81
N THR A 18 8.37 -6.60 -6.84
CA THR A 18 7.50 -7.03 -7.93
C THR A 18 6.26 -7.73 -7.38
N TRP A 19 5.17 -7.63 -8.12
CA TRP A 19 3.93 -8.32 -7.84
C TRP A 19 3.42 -8.98 -9.12
N ASP A 20 3.61 -10.30 -9.22
CA ASP A 20 3.06 -11.10 -10.31
C ASP A 20 1.71 -11.67 -9.89
N ASN A 21 0.67 -11.30 -10.62
CA ASN A 21 -0.69 -11.77 -10.40
C ASN A 21 -1.01 -13.08 -11.13
N GLY A 22 -0.08 -13.59 -11.94
CA GLY A 22 -0.33 -14.73 -12.81
C GLY A 22 -1.45 -14.43 -13.81
N THR A 23 -2.16 -15.47 -14.24
CA THR A 23 -3.33 -15.34 -15.11
C THR A 23 -4.59 -15.14 -14.29
N VAL A 24 -5.28 -14.02 -14.51
CA VAL A 24 -6.58 -13.72 -13.88
C VAL A 24 -7.65 -13.69 -14.97
N GLN A 25 -8.66 -14.51 -14.85
CA GLN A 25 -9.78 -14.54 -15.80
C GLN A 25 -10.71 -13.34 -15.59
N ALA A 26 -11.44 -12.94 -16.66
CA ALA A 26 -12.46 -11.90 -16.56
C ALA A 26 -13.50 -12.24 -15.47
N GLN A 27 -13.98 -11.21 -14.78
CA GLN A 27 -14.90 -11.27 -13.63
C GLN A 27 -14.31 -11.95 -12.38
N ASN A 28 -12.98 -12.18 -12.33
CA ASN A 28 -12.31 -12.79 -11.18
C ASN A 28 -11.31 -11.82 -10.55
N TYR A 29 -10.90 -12.19 -9.34
CA TYR A 29 -9.86 -11.51 -8.59
C TYR A 29 -8.56 -12.31 -8.63
N SER A 30 -7.43 -11.60 -8.60
CA SER A 30 -6.14 -12.21 -8.32
C SER A 30 -6.04 -12.71 -6.87
N ALA A 31 -5.00 -13.49 -6.58
CA ALA A 31 -4.56 -13.69 -5.20
C ALA A 31 -4.27 -12.34 -4.52
N VAL A 32 -4.51 -12.27 -3.22
CA VAL A 32 -4.22 -11.08 -2.42
C VAL A 32 -2.73 -11.01 -2.13
N LEU A 33 -2.12 -9.86 -2.41
CA LEU A 33 -0.80 -9.50 -1.90
C LEU A 33 -0.99 -8.61 -0.66
N SER A 34 -0.53 -9.07 0.49
CA SER A 34 -0.48 -8.27 1.71
C SER A 34 0.92 -7.70 1.90
N ILE A 35 1.00 -6.38 2.02
CA ILE A 35 2.25 -5.65 2.24
C ILE A 35 2.17 -4.81 3.51
N ARG A 36 3.33 -4.47 4.05
CA ARG A 36 3.50 -3.44 5.08
C ARG A 36 4.32 -2.30 4.51
N VAL A 37 3.77 -1.10 4.55
CA VAL A 37 4.47 0.15 4.22
C VAL A 37 5.01 0.71 5.52
N TRP A 38 6.33 0.68 5.66
CA TRP A 38 7.04 1.14 6.86
C TRP A 38 7.60 2.54 6.68
N ASN A 39 7.66 3.28 7.77
CA ASN A 39 8.52 4.43 7.97
C ASN A 39 9.54 4.11 9.06
N ASN A 40 10.84 4.29 8.76
CA ASN A 40 11.93 4.06 9.71
C ASN A 40 12.05 2.61 10.23
N ARG A 41 11.89 1.61 9.38
CA ARG A 41 11.96 0.20 9.80
C ARG A 41 13.32 -0.15 10.40
N GLY A 42 13.34 -0.56 11.69
CA GLY A 42 14.56 -0.94 12.41
C GLY A 42 15.52 0.22 12.68
N GLY A 43 15.05 1.46 12.54
CA GLY A 43 15.86 2.65 12.81
C GLY A 43 16.02 2.94 14.29
N ALA A 44 17.26 3.18 14.72
CA ALA A 44 17.59 3.53 16.12
C ALA A 44 17.29 5.01 16.46
N VAL A 45 17.10 5.87 15.45
CA VAL A 45 16.85 7.31 15.61
C VAL A 45 15.47 7.65 15.04
N THR A 46 14.74 8.54 15.71
CA THR A 46 13.44 9.02 15.23
C THR A 46 13.62 9.91 14.00
N LEU A 47 12.86 9.61 12.96
CA LEU A 47 12.72 10.39 11.73
C LEU A 47 11.38 11.14 11.73
N SER A 48 11.14 11.98 10.71
CA SER A 48 9.86 12.64 10.51
C SER A 48 8.74 11.62 10.25
N ASP A 49 7.55 11.94 10.74
CA ASP A 49 6.33 11.18 10.44
C ASP A 49 5.94 11.35 8.96
N LEU A 50 5.41 10.29 8.36
CA LEU A 50 4.69 10.37 7.09
C LEU A 50 3.23 10.71 7.36
N LYS A 51 2.72 11.72 6.65
CA LYS A 51 1.34 12.21 6.74
C LYS A 51 0.60 11.98 5.42
N ASP A 52 -0.73 11.81 5.52
CA ASP A 52 -1.61 11.57 4.38
C ASP A 52 -1.08 10.49 3.44
N VAL A 53 -0.67 9.38 4.04
CA VAL A 53 -0.06 8.27 3.28
C VAL A 53 -1.11 7.63 2.40
N THR A 54 -0.80 7.51 1.11
CA THR A 54 -1.70 6.95 0.09
C THR A 54 -1.04 5.86 -0.71
N VAL A 55 -1.87 5.00 -1.31
CA VAL A 55 -1.48 4.01 -2.32
C VAL A 55 -2.37 4.15 -3.55
N THR A 56 -1.79 4.05 -4.74
CA THR A 56 -2.50 3.99 -6.02
C THR A 56 -1.75 3.14 -7.04
N ALA A 57 -2.43 2.79 -8.13
CA ALA A 57 -1.83 2.17 -9.30
C ALA A 57 -1.54 3.22 -10.38
N LEU A 58 -0.42 3.08 -11.07
CA LEU A 58 -0.01 3.90 -12.21
C LEU A 58 0.52 2.99 -13.33
N ASP A 59 0.60 3.54 -14.54
CA ASP A 59 1.34 2.94 -15.63
C ASP A 59 2.83 2.82 -15.28
N THR A 60 3.56 1.96 -15.95
CA THR A 60 4.98 1.73 -15.68
C THR A 60 5.85 2.97 -15.88
N ASP A 61 5.43 3.88 -16.76
CA ASP A 61 6.07 5.20 -16.99
C ASP A 61 5.63 6.27 -15.96
N GLY A 62 4.63 5.97 -15.14
CA GLY A 62 4.06 6.89 -14.15
C GLY A 62 2.80 7.60 -14.60
N GLY A 63 2.34 7.35 -15.82
CA GLY A 63 1.09 7.85 -16.37
C GLY A 63 -0.14 7.18 -15.76
N ALA A 64 -1.31 7.51 -16.32
CA ALA A 64 -2.59 6.97 -15.91
C ALA A 64 -3.51 6.80 -17.13
N THR A 65 -3.03 6.10 -18.16
CA THR A 65 -3.72 5.96 -19.45
C THR A 65 -4.15 4.54 -19.77
N SER A 66 -3.46 3.52 -19.18
CA SER A 66 -3.80 2.12 -19.43
C SER A 66 -5.17 1.74 -18.87
N ASP A 67 -5.75 0.70 -19.42
CA ASP A 67 -7.05 0.14 -18.99
C ASP A 67 -7.04 -0.31 -17.52
N VAL A 68 -5.91 -0.83 -17.02
CA VAL A 68 -5.74 -1.21 -15.61
C VAL A 68 -5.88 -0.01 -14.69
N VAL A 69 -5.28 1.11 -15.05
CA VAL A 69 -5.25 2.32 -14.23
C VAL A 69 -6.54 3.12 -14.36
N THR A 70 -6.99 3.40 -15.59
CA THR A 70 -8.24 4.15 -15.85
C THR A 70 -9.48 3.37 -15.41
N GLY A 71 -9.47 2.04 -15.60
CA GLY A 71 -10.52 1.14 -15.13
C GLY A 71 -10.44 0.78 -13.65
N LYS A 72 -9.37 1.22 -12.95
CA LYS A 72 -9.16 0.99 -11.51
C LYS A 72 -9.25 -0.49 -11.13
N TRP A 73 -8.54 -1.34 -11.87
CA TRP A 73 -8.59 -2.78 -11.64
C TRP A 73 -7.91 -3.18 -10.33
N VAL A 74 -6.93 -2.39 -9.88
CA VAL A 74 -6.27 -2.60 -8.58
C VAL A 74 -7.21 -2.16 -7.48
N GLN A 75 -7.38 -3.01 -6.48
CA GLN A 75 -8.21 -2.77 -5.30
C GLN A 75 -7.36 -2.91 -4.05
N VAL A 76 -7.51 -1.97 -3.12
CA VAL A 76 -6.73 -1.91 -1.88
C VAL A 76 -7.65 -1.88 -0.68
N ASN A 77 -7.35 -2.72 0.31
CA ASN A 77 -7.91 -2.69 1.64
C ASN A 77 -6.84 -2.22 2.63
N CYS A 78 -7.20 -1.31 3.52
CA CYS A 78 -6.38 -0.95 4.68
C CYS A 78 -7.11 -1.39 5.94
N PRO A 79 -6.74 -2.52 6.58
CA PRO A 79 -7.50 -3.07 7.70
C PRO A 79 -7.69 -2.09 8.85
N ARG A 80 -6.71 -1.22 9.10
CA ARG A 80 -6.79 -0.18 10.13
C ARG A 80 -7.93 0.82 9.89
N ILE A 81 -8.18 1.18 8.64
CA ILE A 81 -9.22 2.15 8.25
C ILE A 81 -10.56 1.44 8.03
N ASP A 82 -10.53 0.28 7.38
CA ASP A 82 -11.74 -0.46 6.99
C ASP A 82 -12.36 -1.26 8.15
N GLY A 83 -11.59 -1.48 9.23
CA GLY A 83 -12.02 -2.32 10.35
C GLY A 83 -12.15 -3.82 10.02
N ASN A 84 -11.75 -4.22 8.80
CA ASN A 84 -11.83 -5.60 8.31
C ASN A 84 -10.83 -5.84 7.17
N THR A 85 -10.75 -7.09 6.68
CA THR A 85 -9.88 -7.49 5.57
C THR A 85 -10.64 -7.78 4.27
N THR A 86 -11.91 -7.45 4.19
CA THR A 86 -12.80 -7.80 3.07
C THR A 86 -13.30 -6.60 2.27
N THR A 87 -13.26 -5.40 2.84
CA THR A 87 -13.66 -4.16 2.16
C THR A 87 -12.49 -3.63 1.32
N TYR A 88 -12.66 -3.62 0.01
CA TYR A 88 -11.65 -3.14 -0.94
C TYR A 88 -12.13 -1.89 -1.66
N VAL A 89 -11.22 -0.93 -1.86
CA VAL A 89 -11.45 0.30 -2.62
C VAL A 89 -10.62 0.24 -3.91
N ALA A 90 -11.27 0.46 -5.05
CA ALA A 90 -10.61 0.52 -6.35
C ALA A 90 -9.74 1.77 -6.47
N VAL A 91 -8.51 1.62 -6.94
CA VAL A 91 -7.52 2.70 -7.07
C VAL A 91 -6.90 2.74 -8.45
N GLY A 92 -6.46 3.93 -8.88
CA GLY A 92 -5.79 4.13 -10.15
C GLY A 92 -5.67 5.62 -10.48
N GLY A 93 -4.52 6.03 -10.97
CA GLY A 93 -4.23 7.42 -11.27
C GLY A 93 -4.36 8.31 -10.03
N SER A 94 -5.24 9.29 -10.08
CA SER A 94 -5.55 10.21 -8.98
C SER A 94 -6.46 9.61 -7.90
N THR A 95 -7.11 8.47 -8.17
CA THR A 95 -7.91 7.76 -7.17
C THR A 95 -6.99 6.94 -6.28
N VAL A 96 -6.93 7.32 -5.01
CA VAL A 96 -5.99 6.76 -4.03
C VAL A 96 -6.74 6.04 -2.89
N ARG A 97 -6.06 5.13 -2.20
CA ARG A 97 -6.45 4.62 -0.90
C ARG A 97 -5.51 5.20 0.16
N TYR A 98 -6.06 5.80 1.19
CA TYR A 98 -5.29 6.23 2.36
C TYR A 98 -4.86 5.04 3.21
N LEU A 99 -3.68 5.17 3.81
CA LEU A 99 -3.11 4.21 4.75
C LEU A 99 -2.94 4.87 6.12
N GLN A 100 -3.15 4.09 7.18
CA GLN A 100 -2.91 4.52 8.56
C GLN A 100 -2.20 3.39 9.31
N ALA A 101 -1.21 3.71 10.11
CA ALA A 101 -0.53 2.73 10.94
C ALA A 101 -1.45 2.16 12.03
N ASP A 102 -1.30 0.87 12.33
CA ASP A 102 -2.17 0.13 13.24
C ASP A 102 -2.18 0.71 14.67
N GLY A 103 -1.02 1.20 15.14
CA GLY A 103 -0.85 1.77 16.47
C GLY A 103 -1.16 3.26 16.59
N VAL A 104 -1.52 3.92 15.48
CA VAL A 104 -1.81 5.37 15.47
C VAL A 104 -3.29 5.62 15.74
N ALA A 105 -3.60 6.60 16.60
CA ALA A 105 -4.96 6.98 16.90
C ALA A 105 -5.67 7.55 15.65
N SER A 106 -6.99 7.30 15.52
CA SER A 106 -7.77 7.77 14.37
C SER A 106 -7.77 9.31 14.27
N SER A 107 -7.65 10.01 15.38
CA SER A 107 -7.54 11.47 15.43
C SER A 107 -6.25 12.05 14.85
N GLU A 108 -5.20 11.22 14.65
CA GLU A 108 -3.93 11.64 14.07
C GLU A 108 -3.91 11.56 12.54
N GLY A 109 -5.04 11.19 11.92
CA GLY A 109 -5.17 11.07 10.48
C GLY A 109 -4.36 9.92 9.89
N TYR A 110 -4.13 9.97 8.58
CA TYR A 110 -3.47 8.91 7.82
C TYR A 110 -1.94 8.96 7.98
N THR A 111 -1.50 8.66 9.21
CA THR A 111 -0.10 8.82 9.64
C THR A 111 0.61 7.48 9.80
N ILE A 112 1.89 7.44 9.39
CA ILE A 112 2.85 6.40 9.75
C ILE A 112 4.01 7.09 10.46
N LYS A 113 4.21 6.77 11.75
CA LYS A 113 5.22 7.41 12.58
C LYS A 113 6.65 7.06 12.14
N GLY A 114 7.58 8.00 12.37
CA GLY A 114 9.01 7.81 12.16
C GLY A 114 9.78 7.44 13.42
N THR A 115 9.13 7.01 14.49
CA THR A 115 9.78 6.68 15.78
C THR A 115 10.83 5.58 15.64
N ALA A 116 11.84 5.59 16.51
CA ALA A 116 12.79 4.49 16.63
C ALA A 116 12.05 3.18 16.96
N ASN A 117 12.47 2.07 16.35
CA ASN A 117 11.82 0.76 16.51
C ASN A 117 12.78 -0.39 16.15
N ASP A 118 12.41 -1.62 16.49
CA ASP A 118 13.19 -2.83 16.24
C ASP A 118 12.99 -3.45 14.84
N GLY A 119 12.11 -2.88 14.01
CA GLY A 119 11.80 -3.38 12.67
C GLY A 119 10.95 -4.63 12.61
N LEU A 120 10.44 -5.09 13.76
CA LEU A 120 9.59 -6.29 13.87
C LEU A 120 8.11 -5.92 13.96
N ALA A 121 7.30 -6.42 13.04
CA ALA A 121 5.86 -6.16 13.03
C ALA A 121 5.12 -6.79 14.23
N SER A 122 5.72 -7.79 14.89
CA SER A 122 5.19 -8.42 16.09
C SER A 122 5.30 -7.56 17.34
N THR A 123 6.22 -6.59 17.36
CA THR A 123 6.44 -5.70 18.51
C THR A 123 5.36 -4.62 18.54
N THR A 124 4.70 -4.45 19.68
CA THR A 124 3.62 -3.47 19.85
C THR A 124 4.08 -2.04 19.56
N ALA A 125 5.28 -1.66 20.00
CA ALA A 125 5.84 -0.34 19.77
C ALA A 125 6.03 -0.03 18.26
N SER A 126 6.35 -1.04 17.45
CA SER A 126 6.54 -0.89 16.00
C SER A 126 5.25 -0.70 15.21
N LYS A 127 4.07 -0.97 15.79
CA LYS A 127 2.78 -0.84 15.10
C LYS A 127 2.45 0.58 14.64
N VAL A 128 3.06 1.58 15.22
CA VAL A 128 2.91 2.97 14.78
C VAL A 128 3.75 3.29 13.54
N ASN A 129 4.73 2.45 13.20
CA ASN A 129 5.71 2.68 12.15
C ASN A 129 5.35 2.02 10.82
N TYR A 130 4.28 1.25 10.74
CA TYR A 130 3.83 0.65 9.48
C TYR A 130 2.31 0.63 9.35
N SER A 131 1.85 0.60 8.12
CA SER A 131 0.46 0.31 7.75
C SER A 131 0.40 -0.94 6.90
N THR A 132 -0.59 -1.80 7.15
CA THR A 132 -0.89 -2.95 6.30
C THR A 132 -1.79 -2.53 5.15
N ALA A 133 -1.46 -2.96 3.93
CA ALA A 133 -2.30 -2.85 2.75
C ALA A 133 -2.45 -4.22 2.11
N ASN A 134 -3.69 -4.67 1.93
CA ASN A 134 -4.03 -5.86 1.18
C ASN A 134 -4.44 -5.44 -0.22
N MET A 135 -3.81 -5.98 -1.24
CA MET A 135 -4.03 -5.59 -2.63
C MET A 135 -4.45 -6.79 -3.47
N ARG A 136 -5.37 -6.58 -4.40
CA ARG A 136 -5.77 -7.55 -5.41
C ARG A 136 -6.08 -6.84 -6.73
N VAL A 137 -6.10 -7.58 -7.83
CA VAL A 137 -6.56 -7.11 -9.13
C VAL A 137 -7.92 -7.73 -9.42
N TYR A 138 -8.88 -6.93 -9.86
CA TYR A 138 -10.14 -7.38 -10.44
C TYR A 138 -10.11 -7.15 -11.94
N VAL A 139 -10.36 -8.19 -12.72
CA VAL A 139 -10.42 -8.10 -14.18
C VAL A 139 -11.88 -7.96 -14.62
N PRO A 140 -12.31 -6.83 -15.22
CA PRO A 140 -13.71 -6.65 -15.63
C PRO A 140 -14.09 -7.55 -16.82
N VAL A 141 -15.40 -7.75 -17.01
CA VAL A 141 -15.95 -8.64 -18.03
C VAL A 141 -15.53 -8.30 -19.45
N ASN A 142 -15.34 -7.01 -19.73
CA ASN A 142 -14.97 -6.48 -21.05
C ASN A 142 -13.47 -6.24 -21.23
N ALA A 143 -12.63 -6.77 -20.33
CA ALA A 143 -11.19 -6.65 -20.47
C ALA A 143 -10.69 -7.41 -21.71
N ASN A 144 -9.87 -6.75 -22.52
CA ASN A 144 -9.20 -7.42 -23.62
C ASN A 144 -8.13 -8.39 -23.08
N PRO A 145 -7.99 -9.60 -23.68
CA PRO A 145 -6.92 -10.51 -23.30
C PRO A 145 -5.53 -9.87 -23.50
N GLY A 146 -4.56 -10.28 -22.68
CA GLY A 146 -3.17 -9.87 -22.82
C GLY A 146 -2.51 -9.52 -21.50
N THR A 147 -1.18 -9.36 -21.54
CA THR A 147 -0.39 -8.96 -20.39
C THR A 147 -0.60 -7.48 -20.08
N ARG A 148 -0.75 -7.16 -18.81
CA ARG A 148 -0.85 -5.80 -18.29
C ARG A 148 0.24 -5.54 -17.28
N ASN A 149 1.00 -4.48 -17.49
CA ASN A 149 2.03 -4.03 -16.57
C ASN A 149 1.60 -2.71 -15.93
N PHE A 150 1.77 -2.61 -14.61
CA PHE A 150 1.48 -1.41 -13.83
C PHE A 150 2.47 -1.34 -12.66
N LYS A 151 2.51 -0.22 -11.98
CA LYS A 151 3.25 -0.06 -10.73
C LYS A 151 2.34 0.43 -9.62
N ILE A 152 2.65 0.03 -8.41
CA ILE A 152 2.03 0.55 -7.19
C ILE A 152 2.91 1.69 -6.67
N ARG A 153 2.29 2.83 -6.42
CA ARG A 153 2.94 3.99 -5.81
C ARG A 153 2.35 4.24 -4.44
N SER A 154 3.22 4.27 -3.43
CA SER A 154 2.91 4.88 -2.13
C SER A 154 3.45 6.30 -2.12
N ASN A 155 2.66 7.24 -1.60
CA ASN A 155 3.01 8.65 -1.48
C ASN A 155 2.58 9.18 -0.12
N GLY A 156 3.22 10.25 0.33
CA GLY A 156 2.92 10.97 1.56
C GLY A 156 3.78 12.22 1.65
N TRP A 157 3.52 13.08 2.63
CA TRP A 157 4.35 14.24 2.91
C TRP A 157 4.87 14.21 4.35
N TYR A 158 5.84 15.05 4.68
CA TYR A 158 6.41 15.16 6.01
C TYR A 158 6.82 16.62 6.31
N THR A 159 6.95 16.93 7.57
CA THR A 159 7.39 18.25 8.09
C THR A 159 8.62 18.11 8.95
#